data_772bd3fbb1e0d955ea2e6d1177f24e05
#
_entry.id   772bd3fbb1e0d955ea2e6d1177f24e05
#
_cell.length_a   1.000
_cell.length_b   1.000
_cell.length_c   1.000
_cell.angle_alpha   90.00
_cell.angle_beta   90.00
_cell.angle_gamma   90.00
#
_symmetry.space_group_name_H-M   'P 1'
#
loop_
_entity.id
_entity.type
_entity.pdbx_description
1 polymer ?
#
loop_
_entity_poly.entity_id
_entity_poly.type
_entity_poly.pdbx_seq_one_letter_code
_entity_poly.pdbx_strand_id
1 'polypeptide(L)' 'MRDKQSLPLIWLLSDARNDAQLEQALADLPRGSGFVFRHYHLSPEARRARFDTLAALARRRGHAVVLAGTQDWGADGR' A
#
# COMPACT_ATOMS: atom_id res chain seq x y z
N MET A 1 20.78 -17.96 0.28
CA MET A 1 20.12 -17.40 1.31
C MET A 1 19.59 -16.06 0.94
N ARG A 2 18.48 -15.76 1.46
CA ARG A 2 17.89 -14.59 1.10
C ARG A 2 18.31 -13.51 1.94
N ASP A 3 18.44 -12.43 1.36
CA ASP A 3 18.75 -11.22 2.05
C ASP A 3 17.49 -10.66 2.63
N LYS A 4 17.43 -10.49 3.92
CA LYS A 4 16.27 -9.93 4.57
C LYS A 4 16.05 -8.49 4.22
N GLN A 5 17.07 -7.84 3.69
CA GLN A 5 16.99 -6.44 3.32
C GLN A 5 16.47 -6.21 1.92
N SER A 6 16.14 -7.28 1.21
CA SER A 6 15.71 -7.15 -0.17
C SER A 6 14.49 -6.26 -0.27
N LEU A 7 14.52 -5.34 -1.21
CA LEU A 7 13.37 -4.52 -1.51
C LEU A 7 12.40 -5.27 -2.39
N PRO A 8 11.11 -4.97 -2.33
CA PRO A 8 10.16 -5.57 -3.24
C PRO A 8 10.52 -5.27 -4.68
N LEU A 9 10.33 -6.24 -5.57
CA LEU A 9 10.57 -6.04 -6.99
C LEU A 9 9.35 -5.49 -7.71
N ILE A 10 8.17 -5.71 -7.15
CA ILE A 10 6.91 -5.28 -7.76
C ILE A 10 6.24 -4.28 -6.83
N TRP A 11 5.86 -3.15 -7.38
CA TRP A 11 5.22 -2.08 -6.62
C TRP A 11 3.87 -1.76 -7.22
N LEU A 12 2.86 -1.66 -6.37
CA LEU A 12 1.52 -1.21 -6.74
C LEU A 12 1.32 0.19 -6.19
N LEU A 13 1.02 1.13 -7.06
CA LEU A 13 0.76 2.51 -6.65
C LEU A 13 -0.74 2.77 -6.75
N SER A 14 -1.32 3.32 -5.68
CA SER A 14 -2.74 3.63 -5.69
C SER A 14 -3.00 5.00 -6.28
N ASP A 15 -4.12 5.13 -7.00
CA ASP A 15 -4.60 6.43 -7.47
C ASP A 15 -6.11 6.33 -7.71
N ALA A 16 -6.69 7.44 -8.19
CA ALA A 16 -8.13 7.48 -8.39
C ALA A 16 -8.59 6.47 -9.43
N ARG A 17 -7.75 6.17 -10.41
CA ARG A 17 -8.16 5.31 -11.52
C ARG A 17 -8.22 3.85 -11.16
N ASN A 18 -7.39 3.40 -10.21
CA ASN A 18 -7.36 1.99 -9.85
C ASN A 18 -7.97 1.68 -8.49
N ASP A 19 -8.61 2.67 -7.86
CA ASP A 19 -9.11 2.50 -6.50
C ASP A 19 -10.03 1.29 -6.35
N ALA A 20 -10.91 1.07 -7.31
CA ALA A 20 -11.89 -0.01 -7.21
C ALA A 20 -11.24 -1.39 -7.34
N GLN A 21 -10.05 -1.49 -7.89
CA GLN A 21 -9.37 -2.77 -8.08
C GLN A 21 -8.28 -3.04 -7.06
N LEU A 22 -8.07 -2.15 -6.09
CA LEU A 22 -6.91 -2.28 -5.20
C LEU A 22 -6.98 -3.51 -4.32
N GLU A 23 -8.15 -3.85 -3.79
CA GLU A 23 -8.27 -5.03 -2.94
C GLU A 23 -7.88 -6.29 -3.72
N GLN A 24 -8.39 -6.42 -4.93
CA GLN A 24 -8.08 -7.60 -5.74
C GLN A 24 -6.62 -7.58 -6.17
N ALA A 25 -6.10 -6.42 -6.55
CA ALA A 25 -4.71 -6.30 -6.96
C ALA A 25 -3.76 -6.69 -5.83
N LEU A 26 -4.05 -6.24 -4.60
CA LEU A 26 -3.22 -6.61 -3.45
C LEU A 26 -3.26 -8.11 -3.17
N ALA A 27 -4.42 -8.72 -3.39
CA ALA A 27 -4.56 -10.16 -3.20
C ALA A 27 -3.80 -10.95 -4.26
N ASP A 28 -3.70 -10.40 -5.48
CA ASP A 28 -3.08 -11.09 -6.60
C ASP A 28 -1.57 -10.91 -6.68
N LEU A 29 -1.03 -9.89 -6.01
CA LEU A 29 0.42 -9.64 -6.05
C LEU A 29 1.18 -10.75 -5.34
N PRO A 30 2.38 -11.09 -5.84
CA PRO A 30 3.25 -12.03 -5.11
C PRO A 30 3.54 -11.51 -3.71
N ARG A 31 3.59 -12.42 -2.75
CA ARG A 31 3.92 -12.04 -1.37
C ARG A 31 5.24 -11.30 -1.35
N GLY A 32 5.32 -10.25 -0.55
CA GLY A 32 6.53 -9.46 -0.46
C GLY A 32 6.61 -8.32 -1.46
N SER A 33 5.51 -8.04 -2.16
CA SER A 33 5.44 -6.88 -3.04
C SER A 33 5.31 -5.60 -2.21
N GLY A 34 5.43 -4.45 -2.85
CA GLY A 34 5.28 -3.17 -2.19
C GLY A 34 3.98 -2.48 -2.61
N PHE A 35 3.41 -1.72 -1.69
CA PHE A 35 2.20 -0.95 -1.96
C PHE A 35 2.44 0.50 -1.55
N VAL A 36 2.29 1.43 -2.49
CA VAL A 36 2.42 2.85 -2.23
C VAL A 36 1.04 3.48 -2.25
N PHE A 37 0.60 3.99 -1.11
CA PHE A 37 -0.71 4.60 -0.98
C PHE A 37 -0.61 6.09 -1.32
N ARG A 38 -1.35 6.53 -2.32
CA ARG A 38 -1.30 7.91 -2.78
C ARG A 38 -2.62 8.64 -2.61
N HIS A 39 -3.67 8.17 -3.18
CA HIS A 39 -5.07 8.62 -2.98
C HIS A 39 -5.26 10.10 -2.66
N TYR A 40 -4.56 10.97 -3.38
CA TYR A 40 -4.65 12.41 -3.12
C TYR A 40 -6.01 13.01 -3.48
N HIS A 41 -6.82 12.25 -4.22
CA HIS A 41 -8.14 12.72 -4.64
C HIS A 41 -9.18 12.67 -3.52
N LEU A 42 -8.88 12.05 -2.39
CA LEU A 42 -9.83 11.92 -1.29
C LEU A 42 -9.60 13.00 -0.26
N SER A 43 -10.68 13.34 0.50
CA SER A 43 -10.54 14.19 1.66
C SER A 43 -9.62 13.52 2.69
N PRO A 44 -9.07 14.29 3.64
CA PRO A 44 -8.17 13.69 4.63
C PRO A 44 -8.80 12.54 5.40
N GLU A 45 -10.08 12.66 5.78
CA GLU A 45 -10.75 11.61 6.54
C GLU A 45 -10.99 10.37 5.69
N ALA A 46 -11.46 10.55 4.47
CA ALA A 46 -11.69 9.43 3.56
C ALA A 46 -10.38 8.77 3.19
N ARG A 47 -9.34 9.58 3.01
CA ARG A 47 -8.01 9.08 2.67
C ARG A 47 -7.47 8.19 3.79
N ARG A 48 -7.62 8.63 5.05
CA ARG A 48 -7.16 7.84 6.20
C ARG A 48 -7.93 6.53 6.31
N ALA A 49 -9.25 6.57 6.15
CA ALA A 49 -10.05 5.35 6.24
C ALA A 49 -9.67 4.36 5.15
N ARG A 50 -9.45 4.84 3.93
CA ARG A 50 -9.05 3.97 2.83
C ARG A 50 -7.66 3.40 3.06
N PHE A 51 -6.74 4.21 3.58
CA PHE A 51 -5.41 3.72 3.92
C PHE A 51 -5.48 2.60 4.95
N ASP A 52 -6.26 2.77 6.00
CA ASP A 52 -6.34 1.77 7.05
C ASP A 52 -6.82 0.42 6.50
N THR A 53 -7.84 0.45 5.64
CA THR A 53 -8.37 -0.77 5.04
C THR A 53 -7.33 -1.45 4.14
N LEU A 54 -6.71 -0.69 3.27
CA LEU A 54 -5.78 -1.26 2.29
C LEU A 54 -4.47 -1.69 2.94
N ALA A 55 -4.00 -0.93 3.92
CA ALA A 55 -2.77 -1.29 4.62
C ALA A 55 -2.93 -2.59 5.39
N ALA A 56 -4.08 -2.79 6.05
CA ALA A 56 -4.33 -4.03 6.76
C ALA A 56 -4.33 -5.22 5.80
N LEU A 57 -4.96 -5.06 4.65
CA LEU A 57 -4.98 -6.12 3.65
C LEU A 57 -3.59 -6.39 3.10
N ALA A 58 -2.85 -5.34 2.78
CA ALA A 58 -1.50 -5.49 2.24
C ALA A 58 -0.60 -6.22 3.23
N ARG A 59 -0.69 -5.86 4.51
CA ARG A 59 0.14 -6.50 5.53
C ARG A 59 -0.21 -7.96 5.73
N ARG A 60 -1.49 -8.30 5.67
CA ARG A 60 -1.89 -9.71 5.76
C ARG A 60 -1.34 -10.52 4.60
N ARG A 61 -1.11 -9.89 3.45
CA ARG A 61 -0.52 -10.56 2.29
C ARG A 61 0.99 -10.49 2.28
N GLY A 62 1.60 -9.91 3.31
CA GLY A 62 3.05 -9.84 3.42
C GLY A 62 3.69 -8.76 2.57
N HIS A 63 2.92 -7.74 2.17
CA HIS A 63 3.45 -6.63 1.37
C HIS A 63 3.95 -5.51 2.26
N ALA A 64 4.98 -4.80 1.81
CA ALA A 64 5.43 -3.57 2.45
C ALA A 64 4.47 -2.45 2.10
N VAL A 65 4.24 -1.53 3.05
CA VAL A 65 3.31 -0.42 2.86
C VAL A 65 4.07 0.89 2.99
N VAL A 66 3.95 1.73 1.98
CA VAL A 66 4.57 3.05 1.96
C VAL A 66 3.48 4.10 1.81
N LEU A 67 3.51 5.14 2.63
CA LEU A 67 2.56 6.23 2.55
C LEU A 67 3.22 7.42 1.86
N ALA A 68 2.64 7.84 0.76
CA ALA A 68 3.11 9.04 0.07
C ALA A 68 2.57 10.27 0.78
N GLY A 69 3.39 11.30 0.90
CA GLY A 69 3.02 12.53 1.59
C GLY A 69 3.74 12.67 2.91
N THR A 70 3.21 13.55 3.75
CA THR A 70 3.88 13.90 5.02
C THR A 70 3.23 13.27 6.25
N GLN A 71 2.06 12.65 6.10
CA GLN A 71 1.40 12.02 7.25
C GLN A 71 2.14 10.75 7.65
N ASP A 72 2.03 10.42 8.94
CA ASP A 72 2.61 9.20 9.47
C ASP A 72 1.50 8.38 10.12
N TRP A 73 0.98 7.43 9.39
CA TRP A 73 -0.14 6.60 9.85
C TRP A 73 0.30 5.17 10.10
N GLY A 74 1.57 4.99 10.47
CA GLY A 74 2.07 3.65 10.77
C GLY A 74 2.50 2.88 9.53
N ALA A 75 2.77 3.58 8.42
CA ALA A 75 3.29 2.93 7.23
C ALA A 75 4.75 2.53 7.45
N ASP A 76 5.22 1.61 6.63
CA ASP A 76 6.60 1.13 6.70
C ASP A 76 7.59 2.15 6.15
N GLY A 77 7.12 3.15 5.42
CA GLY A 77 7.97 4.21 4.89
C GLY A 77 7.15 5.35 4.35
N ARG A 78 7.81 6.44 4.00
CA ARG A 78 7.19 7.63 3.42
C ARG A 78 8.06 8.20 2.34
#